data_ae07f5c00bc353dcb9561997489e2ef1
#
_entry.id   ae07f5c00bc353dcb9561997489e2ef1
#
_cell.length_a   1.000
_cell.length_b   1.000
_cell.length_c   1.000
_cell.angle_alpha   90.00
_cell.angle_beta   90.00
_cell.angle_gamma   90.00
#
_symmetry.space_group_name_H-M   'P 1'
#
loop_
_entity.id
_entity.type
_entity.pdbx_description
1 polymer ?
#
loop_
_entity_poly.entity_id
_entity_poly.type
_entity_poly.pdbx_seq_one_letter_code
_entity_poly.pdbx_strand_id
1 'polypeptide(L)'
;MSRQTLVTRKLGQDPVSATQGSPCKALLLAGVLMSTLAACAGGGEGTKTSHAGRNVGVLLPLTGNNARLGQEMLSAARMAMNTPTAPKLDVHDTTAPGGAAAAAQAAVKAGDGIILGPLTAGDATQAAAMTAQTSVPMLSFTSDVSVARPDVWILGIAPEQQVRRMVGAAVRENRQHFAAFLPNTALGHAMGDALRQSCSEHGLQSPQIMYHGTTAAEITEQLKTFSAFDSRAAAAATQAAATAPAAPVPTGVDPANPDAAATDAPPTPPAQPAEVPLAPPPFDALLLADTGLQLGHVIEGLRAVQVSPTQTRIMGPGLWGAFAGKLAQLQNAWYAAPDPASRQHFVQLFMAQYHHMPTPLADLSYDAAALVKALDQAPRTGGAKNGYSVQALTRNEGFSGVDGVFGFTASGRTRRDLAIFQILPEGGSRMVQAPSGRLQNGTN
;
A
#
# COMPACT_ATOMS: atom_id res chain seq x y z
N MET A 1 -25.34 -52.67 22.23
CA MET A 1 -25.84 -52.92 23.60
C MET A 1 -26.12 -51.56 24.22
N SER A 2 -27.35 -51.43 24.58
CA SER A 2 -28.13 -50.64 25.54
C SER A 2 -28.18 -49.13 25.26
N ARG A 3 -29.26 -48.62 24.77
CA ARG A 3 -30.69 -48.43 25.17
C ARG A 3 -30.87 -47.58 26.44
N GLN A 4 -31.65 -46.55 26.22
CA GLN A 4 -32.80 -45.98 27.03
C GLN A 4 -32.43 -44.81 27.90
N THR A 5 -33.24 -43.74 28.18
CA THR A 5 -34.69 -43.57 28.01
C THR A 5 -35.07 -42.11 28.16
N LEU A 6 -36.12 -41.74 27.44
CA LEU A 6 -37.02 -40.60 27.58
C LEU A 6 -37.54 -40.37 29.03
N VAL A 7 -37.76 -39.13 29.45
CA VAL A 7 -38.91 -38.75 30.29
C VAL A 7 -39.45 -37.37 29.88
N THR A 8 -40.65 -37.40 29.35
CA THR A 8 -41.63 -36.33 29.23
C THR A 8 -42.34 -36.08 30.56
N ARG A 9 -42.62 -34.82 30.88
CA ARG A 9 -43.78 -34.55 31.76
C ARG A 9 -44.53 -33.26 31.36
N LYS A 10 -45.79 -33.45 31.15
CA LYS A 10 -46.89 -32.56 30.78
C LYS A 10 -47.65 -32.11 32.01
N LEU A 11 -48.51 -31.06 31.83
CA LEU A 11 -49.76 -30.71 32.56
C LEU A 11 -49.59 -29.60 33.64
N GLY A 12 -50.45 -28.56 33.57
CA GLY A 12 -51.85 -28.30 33.83
C GLY A 12 -52.17 -26.82 33.58
N GLN A 13 -53.03 -26.50 32.86
CA GLN A 13 -54.47 -26.11 32.78
C GLN A 13 -55.00 -25.37 34.01
N ASP A 14 -55.39 -24.11 33.79
CA ASP A 14 -56.63 -23.36 33.72
C ASP A 14 -57.33 -23.00 35.05
N PRO A 15 -58.43 -22.20 35.06
CA PRO A 15 -58.82 -20.96 34.39
C PRO A 15 -59.61 -19.93 35.32
N VAL A 16 -60.40 -18.96 34.65
CA VAL A 16 -61.63 -18.27 35.17
C VAL A 16 -61.36 -16.98 35.97
N SER A 17 -62.03 -15.84 35.79
CA SER A 17 -63.33 -15.45 35.29
C SER A 17 -63.42 -13.93 35.02
N ALA A 18 -64.17 -13.60 34.07
CA ALA A 18 -65.05 -12.56 33.70
C ALA A 18 -65.65 -11.66 34.81
N THR A 19 -65.86 -10.37 34.51
CA THR A 19 -67.15 -9.69 34.66
C THR A 19 -67.21 -8.40 33.85
N GLN A 20 -68.24 -8.31 33.17
CA GLN A 20 -69.01 -7.39 32.39
C GLN A 20 -69.28 -6.01 33.06
N GLY A 21 -69.53 -5.01 32.19
CA GLY A 21 -70.21 -3.80 32.56
C GLY A 21 -70.08 -2.67 31.51
N SER A 22 -70.93 -2.68 30.49
CA SER A 22 -71.43 -1.50 29.72
C SER A 22 -72.73 -0.96 30.34
N PRO A 23 -73.38 0.12 29.83
CA PRO A 23 -73.01 1.30 29.02
C PRO A 23 -73.59 2.64 29.57
N CYS A 24 -73.30 3.78 28.93
CA CYS A 24 -74.28 4.85 28.68
C CYS A 24 -73.60 6.03 27.97
N LYS A 25 -73.95 6.25 26.83
CA LYS A 25 -74.67 7.25 26.04
C LYS A 25 -74.52 8.72 26.47
N ALA A 26 -74.15 9.49 25.48
CA ALA A 26 -74.72 10.70 24.93
C ALA A 26 -74.07 12.06 25.30
N LEU A 27 -73.89 12.79 24.30
CA LEU A 27 -74.24 14.14 23.83
C LEU A 27 -73.09 15.13 23.65
N LEU A 28 -72.85 15.45 22.39
CA LEU A 28 -72.87 16.75 21.70
C LEU A 28 -72.37 18.00 22.43
N LEU A 29 -71.39 18.72 21.93
CA LEU A 29 -71.50 20.02 21.23
C LEU A 29 -70.10 20.72 21.16
N ALA A 30 -69.70 21.05 19.99
CA ALA A 30 -69.09 22.27 19.48
C ALA A 30 -68.15 23.11 20.35
N GLY A 31 -66.95 23.39 19.81
CA GLY A 31 -66.07 24.47 20.28
C GLY A 31 -64.72 24.47 19.58
N VAL A 32 -64.65 25.02 18.39
CA VAL A 32 -63.75 26.06 17.84
C VAL A 32 -62.33 26.12 18.37
N LEU A 33 -61.41 25.94 17.40
CA LEU A 33 -60.14 26.61 17.20
C LEU A 33 -59.29 26.98 18.43
N MET A 34 -58.11 26.33 18.57
CA MET A 34 -56.84 27.03 18.75
C MET A 34 -55.69 26.15 18.37
N SER A 35 -55.01 26.56 17.31
CA SER A 35 -53.76 26.01 16.80
C SER A 35 -52.65 26.29 17.81
N THR A 36 -52.09 25.27 18.45
CA THR A 36 -50.82 25.40 19.15
C THR A 36 -49.74 24.74 18.28
N LEU A 37 -48.90 25.57 17.68
CA LEU A 37 -47.60 25.13 17.13
C LEU A 37 -46.77 24.59 18.31
N ALA A 38 -46.68 23.28 18.41
CA ALA A 38 -45.62 22.63 19.15
C ALA A 38 -44.42 22.52 18.20
N ALA A 39 -43.50 23.48 18.28
CA ALA A 39 -42.18 23.37 17.67
C ALA A 39 -41.39 22.33 18.45
N CYS A 40 -41.38 21.10 17.97
CA CYS A 40 -40.37 20.11 18.35
C CYS A 40 -39.06 20.54 17.73
N ALA A 41 -38.21 21.17 18.53
CA ALA A 41 -36.77 21.27 18.24
C ALA A 41 -36.15 19.85 18.37
N GLY A 42 -36.39 19.04 17.38
CA GLY A 42 -35.59 17.83 17.13
C GLY A 42 -34.34 18.26 16.42
N GLY A 43 -33.17 18.11 17.06
CA GLY A 43 -31.87 18.22 16.38
C GLY A 43 -31.85 17.31 15.17
N GLY A 44 -31.97 17.92 13.99
CA GLY A 44 -31.83 17.20 12.73
C GLY A 44 -30.38 16.80 12.56
N GLU A 45 -30.06 15.55 12.85
CA GLU A 45 -28.99 14.90 12.08
C GLU A 45 -29.41 15.05 10.63
N GLY A 46 -28.63 15.87 9.88
CA GLY A 46 -28.86 16.09 8.46
C GLY A 46 -28.86 14.75 7.75
N THR A 47 -30.05 14.30 7.37
CA THR A 47 -30.23 13.14 6.51
C THR A 47 -29.45 13.41 5.24
N LYS A 48 -28.29 12.75 5.09
CA LYS A 48 -27.50 12.76 3.87
C LYS A 48 -28.43 12.33 2.74
N THR A 49 -28.71 13.21 1.80
CA THR A 49 -29.52 12.90 0.63
C THR A 49 -28.76 11.86 -0.19
N SER A 50 -29.21 10.61 -0.16
CA SER A 50 -28.64 9.54 -0.97
C SER A 50 -28.92 9.84 -2.46
N HIS A 51 -27.89 10.20 -3.19
CA HIS A 51 -27.93 10.25 -4.65
C HIS A 51 -27.99 8.80 -5.17
N ALA A 52 -29.12 8.47 -5.78
CA ALA A 52 -29.45 7.10 -6.13
C ALA A 52 -29.20 6.75 -7.59
N GLY A 53 -28.41 7.55 -8.30
CA GLY A 53 -28.14 7.38 -9.73
C GLY A 53 -27.33 6.12 -10.04
N ARG A 54 -27.52 5.57 -11.24
CA ARG A 54 -26.68 4.51 -11.83
C ARG A 54 -25.46 5.08 -12.55
N ASN A 55 -25.54 6.33 -13.00
CA ASN A 55 -24.47 6.94 -13.77
C ASN A 55 -23.20 7.10 -12.93
N VAL A 56 -22.10 7.24 -13.62
CA VAL A 56 -20.74 7.25 -13.05
C VAL A 56 -20.07 8.55 -13.48
N GLY A 57 -19.84 9.43 -12.51
CA GLY A 57 -19.03 10.62 -12.74
C GLY A 57 -17.57 10.25 -12.95
N VAL A 58 -16.93 10.71 -14.02
CA VAL A 58 -15.52 10.47 -14.31
C VAL A 58 -14.79 11.80 -14.32
N LEU A 59 -13.96 12.02 -13.29
CA LEU A 59 -13.21 13.24 -13.08
C LEU A 59 -11.75 13.05 -13.48
N LEU A 60 -11.33 13.58 -14.62
CA LEU A 60 -9.99 13.42 -15.17
C LEU A 60 -9.46 14.72 -15.77
N PRO A 61 -8.14 14.95 -15.80
CA PRO A 61 -7.54 16.09 -16.50
C PRO A 61 -7.59 15.84 -18.02
N LEU A 62 -8.59 16.37 -18.69
CA LEU A 62 -8.80 16.15 -20.14
C LEU A 62 -8.18 17.22 -21.01
N THR A 63 -7.74 18.33 -20.41
CA THR A 63 -6.98 19.42 -21.02
C THR A 63 -5.70 19.73 -20.23
N GLY A 64 -4.83 20.63 -20.72
CA GLY A 64 -3.59 21.00 -20.05
C GLY A 64 -2.50 19.92 -20.09
N ASN A 65 -1.55 20.00 -19.16
CA ASN A 65 -0.31 19.19 -19.17
C ASN A 65 -0.54 17.68 -19.02
N ASN A 66 -1.59 17.28 -18.33
CA ASN A 66 -1.92 15.87 -18.09
C ASN A 66 -3.01 15.34 -19.04
N ALA A 67 -3.40 16.13 -20.04
CA ALA A 67 -4.51 15.80 -20.97
C ALA A 67 -4.34 14.41 -21.61
N ARG A 68 -3.15 14.12 -22.14
CA ARG A 68 -2.86 12.83 -22.77
C ARG A 68 -3.12 11.66 -21.82
N LEU A 69 -2.68 11.77 -20.58
CA LEU A 69 -2.87 10.74 -19.56
C LEU A 69 -4.36 10.62 -19.19
N GLY A 70 -5.05 11.74 -18.94
CA GLY A 70 -6.48 11.73 -18.65
C GLY A 70 -7.32 11.12 -19.78
N GLN A 71 -7.01 11.43 -21.04
CA GLN A 71 -7.66 10.83 -22.21
C GLN A 71 -7.44 9.32 -22.30
N GLU A 72 -6.22 8.86 -22.02
CA GLU A 72 -5.89 7.43 -21.96
C GLU A 72 -6.66 6.71 -20.86
N MET A 73 -6.72 7.29 -19.67
CA MET A 73 -7.50 6.77 -18.56
C MET A 73 -8.99 6.71 -18.87
N LEU A 74 -9.52 7.74 -19.53
CA LEU A 74 -10.92 7.76 -20.01
C LEU A 74 -11.17 6.65 -21.03
N SER A 75 -10.23 6.41 -21.94
CA SER A 75 -10.32 5.34 -22.93
C SER A 75 -10.39 3.96 -22.25
N ALA A 76 -9.58 3.74 -21.23
CA ALA A 76 -9.60 2.52 -20.43
C ALA A 76 -10.94 2.32 -19.68
N ALA A 77 -11.48 3.38 -19.06
CA ALA A 77 -12.81 3.34 -18.43
C ALA A 77 -13.92 3.01 -19.43
N ARG A 78 -13.90 3.63 -20.62
CA ARG A 78 -14.85 3.35 -21.69
C ARG A 78 -14.77 1.89 -22.18
N MET A 79 -13.54 1.35 -22.30
CA MET A 79 -13.34 -0.05 -22.67
C MET A 79 -13.95 -1.00 -21.65
N ALA A 80 -13.79 -0.75 -20.35
CA ALA A 80 -14.41 -1.54 -19.30
C ALA A 80 -15.94 -1.48 -19.33
N MET A 81 -16.51 -0.33 -19.69
CA MET A 81 -17.95 -0.08 -19.76
C MET A 81 -18.59 -0.41 -21.13
N ASN A 82 -17.86 -1.01 -22.05
CA ASN A 82 -18.32 -1.30 -23.41
C ASN A 82 -19.32 -2.48 -23.45
N THR A 83 -20.48 -2.33 -22.79
CA THR A 83 -21.62 -3.26 -22.85
C THR A 83 -22.92 -2.46 -22.80
N PRO A 84 -23.99 -2.92 -23.47
CA PRO A 84 -25.27 -2.17 -23.56
C PRO A 84 -25.92 -1.91 -22.20
N THR A 85 -25.67 -2.76 -21.22
CA THR A 85 -26.26 -2.70 -19.87
C THR A 85 -25.41 -1.92 -18.87
N ALA A 86 -24.18 -1.51 -19.25
CA ALA A 86 -23.30 -0.78 -18.35
C ALA A 86 -23.87 0.60 -17.97
N PRO A 87 -23.54 1.11 -16.77
CA PRO A 87 -23.83 2.48 -16.40
C PRO A 87 -23.19 3.48 -17.38
N LYS A 88 -23.84 4.63 -17.58
CA LYS A 88 -23.27 5.68 -18.41
C LYS A 88 -22.17 6.42 -17.67
N LEU A 89 -21.09 6.75 -18.38
CA LEU A 89 -20.03 7.62 -17.89
C LEU A 89 -20.43 9.08 -18.14
N ASP A 90 -20.50 9.86 -17.08
CA ASP A 90 -20.61 11.33 -17.11
C ASP A 90 -19.23 11.92 -16.90
N VAL A 91 -18.69 12.59 -17.93
CA VAL A 91 -17.26 12.92 -18.01
C VAL A 91 -17.04 14.40 -17.74
N HIS A 92 -16.21 14.70 -16.76
CA HIS A 92 -15.88 16.05 -16.30
C HIS A 92 -14.36 16.29 -16.34
N ASP A 93 -13.96 17.41 -16.94
CA ASP A 93 -12.56 17.83 -16.99
C ASP A 93 -12.15 18.55 -15.70
N THR A 94 -11.20 17.99 -14.94
CA THR A 94 -10.70 18.58 -13.71
C THR A 94 -9.80 19.79 -13.93
N THR A 95 -9.40 20.09 -15.16
CA THR A 95 -8.63 21.27 -15.53
C THR A 95 -9.48 22.40 -16.11
N ALA A 96 -10.77 22.18 -16.29
CA ALA A 96 -11.72 23.21 -16.68
C ALA A 96 -11.89 24.30 -15.61
N PRO A 97 -12.42 25.49 -15.92
CA PRO A 97 -12.67 26.54 -14.92
C PRO A 97 -13.46 26.02 -13.70
N GLY A 98 -12.95 26.31 -12.51
CA GLY A 98 -13.49 25.78 -11.23
C GLY A 98 -12.89 24.46 -10.79
N GLY A 99 -12.06 23.81 -11.62
CA GLY A 99 -11.24 22.67 -11.27
C GLY A 99 -12.02 21.44 -10.83
N ALA A 100 -11.38 20.57 -10.07
CA ALA A 100 -11.96 19.32 -9.59
C ALA A 100 -13.16 19.53 -8.64
N ALA A 101 -13.23 20.66 -7.94
CA ALA A 101 -14.39 20.99 -7.12
C ALA A 101 -15.65 21.19 -7.96
N ALA A 102 -15.56 22.01 -9.03
CA ALA A 102 -16.68 22.23 -9.95
C ALA A 102 -17.08 20.96 -10.70
N ALA A 103 -16.10 20.15 -11.12
CA ALA A 103 -16.34 18.85 -11.74
C ALA A 103 -17.11 17.89 -10.81
N ALA A 104 -16.70 17.77 -9.55
CA ALA A 104 -17.39 16.94 -8.55
C ALA A 104 -18.81 17.48 -8.26
N GLN A 105 -18.97 18.79 -8.13
CA GLN A 105 -20.28 19.41 -7.95
C GLN A 105 -21.23 19.14 -9.12
N ALA A 106 -20.70 19.18 -10.35
CA ALA A 106 -21.49 18.88 -11.56
C ALA A 106 -21.95 17.41 -11.56
N ALA A 107 -21.06 16.46 -11.27
CA ALA A 107 -21.38 15.03 -11.17
C ALA A 107 -22.46 14.77 -10.10
N VAL A 108 -22.32 15.36 -8.91
CA VAL A 108 -23.32 15.26 -7.82
C VAL A 108 -24.66 15.85 -8.28
N LYS A 109 -24.65 17.02 -8.92
CA LYS A 109 -25.88 17.67 -9.42
C LYS A 109 -26.55 16.88 -10.54
N ALA A 110 -25.79 16.19 -11.38
CA ALA A 110 -26.29 15.28 -12.40
C ALA A 110 -26.91 14.01 -11.84
N GLY A 111 -26.70 13.73 -10.54
CA GLY A 111 -27.24 12.56 -9.85
C GLY A 111 -26.40 11.31 -10.04
N ASP A 112 -25.11 11.44 -10.31
CA ASP A 112 -24.20 10.29 -10.41
C ASP A 112 -24.12 9.54 -9.08
N GLY A 113 -24.12 8.22 -9.15
CA GLY A 113 -24.15 7.36 -7.97
C GLY A 113 -22.78 7.06 -7.38
N ILE A 114 -21.72 7.26 -8.17
CA ILE A 114 -20.32 7.05 -7.78
C ILE A 114 -19.41 7.91 -8.65
N ILE A 115 -18.26 8.32 -8.15
CA ILE A 115 -17.26 9.10 -8.86
C ILE A 115 -15.97 8.28 -9.04
N LEU A 116 -15.44 8.22 -10.25
CA LEU A 116 -14.12 7.71 -10.62
C LEU A 116 -13.15 8.86 -10.82
N GLY A 117 -12.05 8.86 -10.11
CA GLY A 117 -11.12 9.99 -10.07
C GLY A 117 -11.33 10.84 -8.80
N PRO A 118 -10.63 11.97 -8.71
CA PRO A 118 -9.65 12.52 -9.66
C PRO A 118 -8.27 11.81 -9.61
N LEU A 119 -7.36 12.31 -10.48
CA LEU A 119 -6.02 11.75 -10.63
C LEU A 119 -5.06 12.19 -9.52
N THR A 120 -5.04 13.47 -9.17
CA THR A 120 -4.06 14.03 -8.23
C THR A 120 -4.63 14.13 -6.81
N ALA A 121 -3.75 14.14 -5.81
CA ALA A 121 -4.14 14.32 -4.41
C ALA A 121 -4.83 15.67 -4.16
N GLY A 122 -4.32 16.74 -4.78
CA GLY A 122 -4.90 18.08 -4.68
C GLY A 122 -6.33 18.14 -5.24
N ASP A 123 -6.54 17.56 -6.43
CA ASP A 123 -7.87 17.47 -7.04
C ASP A 123 -8.80 16.59 -6.22
N ALA A 124 -8.29 15.46 -5.68
CA ALA A 124 -9.08 14.57 -4.86
C ALA A 124 -9.54 15.25 -3.56
N THR A 125 -8.69 16.07 -2.95
CA THR A 125 -9.06 16.86 -1.76
C THR A 125 -10.17 17.86 -2.07
N GLN A 126 -10.08 18.57 -3.21
CA GLN A 126 -11.09 19.51 -3.65
C GLN A 126 -12.43 18.82 -3.99
N ALA A 127 -12.38 17.74 -4.77
CA ALA A 127 -13.57 16.97 -5.15
C ALA A 127 -14.27 16.37 -3.91
N ALA A 128 -13.49 15.81 -3.00
CA ALA A 128 -13.99 15.19 -1.79
C ALA A 128 -14.69 16.19 -0.83
N ALA A 129 -14.31 17.46 -0.83
CA ALA A 129 -15.02 18.50 -0.10
C ALA A 129 -16.46 18.70 -0.64
N MET A 130 -16.65 18.53 -1.96
CA MET A 130 -17.98 18.67 -2.60
C MET A 130 -18.87 17.44 -2.39
N THR A 131 -18.27 16.25 -2.27
CA THR A 131 -19.03 15.00 -2.06
C THR A 131 -19.33 14.71 -0.58
N ALA A 132 -18.68 15.37 0.35
CA ALA A 132 -18.73 15.07 1.79
C ALA A 132 -20.15 15.02 2.40
N GLN A 133 -21.09 15.81 1.87
CA GLN A 133 -22.47 15.87 2.38
C GLN A 133 -23.47 15.05 1.56
N THR A 134 -23.02 14.42 0.47
CA THR A 134 -23.91 13.75 -0.48
C THR A 134 -23.88 12.24 -0.39
N SER A 135 -22.92 11.67 0.35
CA SER A 135 -22.67 10.22 0.45
C SER A 135 -22.44 9.54 -0.92
N VAL A 136 -21.98 10.31 -1.92
CA VAL A 136 -21.56 9.75 -3.21
C VAL A 136 -20.15 9.20 -3.04
N PRO A 137 -19.94 7.88 -3.20
CA PRO A 137 -18.62 7.27 -3.09
C PRO A 137 -17.67 7.82 -4.16
N MET A 138 -16.39 8.00 -3.80
CA MET A 138 -15.37 8.45 -4.73
C MET A 138 -14.17 7.50 -4.74
N LEU A 139 -13.79 7.01 -5.90
CA LEU A 139 -12.62 6.16 -6.15
C LEU A 139 -11.52 7.00 -6.80
N SER A 140 -10.66 7.63 -6.00
CA SER A 140 -9.58 8.49 -6.49
C SER A 140 -8.39 7.68 -6.99
N PHE A 141 -7.74 8.12 -8.05
CA PHE A 141 -6.58 7.43 -8.65
C PHE A 141 -5.24 7.82 -8.00
N THR A 142 -5.24 8.75 -7.05
CA THR A 142 -4.03 9.10 -6.28
C THR A 142 -3.52 7.93 -5.45
N SER A 143 -2.23 7.91 -5.16
CA SER A 143 -1.59 7.02 -4.18
C SER A 143 -1.36 7.68 -2.81
N ASP A 144 -1.77 8.95 -2.65
CA ASP A 144 -1.59 9.69 -1.42
C ASP A 144 -2.67 9.32 -0.39
N VAL A 145 -2.25 8.59 0.64
CA VAL A 145 -3.14 8.10 1.70
C VAL A 145 -3.73 9.19 2.59
N SER A 146 -3.20 10.41 2.56
CA SER A 146 -3.74 11.53 3.34
C SER A 146 -5.14 11.97 2.88
N VAL A 147 -5.52 11.62 1.66
CA VAL A 147 -6.84 11.91 1.08
C VAL A 147 -7.88 10.85 1.50
N ALA A 148 -7.42 9.66 1.93
CA ALA A 148 -8.29 8.55 2.29
C ALA A 148 -9.19 8.89 3.49
N ARG A 149 -10.48 8.62 3.35
CA ARG A 149 -11.49 8.79 4.41
C ARG A 149 -12.75 7.98 4.09
N PRO A 150 -13.68 7.82 5.00
CA PRO A 150 -14.98 7.24 4.66
C PRO A 150 -15.59 7.92 3.42
N ASP A 151 -16.14 7.14 2.51
CA ASP A 151 -16.69 7.52 1.20
C ASP A 151 -15.67 8.03 0.16
N VAL A 152 -14.36 8.07 0.47
CA VAL A 152 -13.27 8.42 -0.46
C VAL A 152 -12.18 7.37 -0.41
N TRP A 153 -12.09 6.52 -1.41
CA TRP A 153 -11.10 5.46 -1.53
C TRP A 153 -9.99 5.82 -2.49
N ILE A 154 -8.78 5.40 -2.13
CA ILE A 154 -7.56 5.61 -2.91
C ILE A 154 -7.26 4.36 -3.71
N LEU A 155 -7.27 4.45 -5.04
CA LEU A 155 -7.01 3.31 -5.92
C LEU A 155 -5.52 3.14 -6.26
N GLY A 156 -4.77 4.24 -6.22
CA GLY A 156 -3.33 4.20 -6.50
C GLY A 156 -2.57 3.24 -5.56
N ILE A 157 -1.46 2.71 -6.05
CA ILE A 157 -0.63 1.79 -5.26
C ILE A 157 0.17 2.63 -4.25
N ALA A 158 -0.30 2.65 -3.01
CA ALA A 158 0.33 3.41 -1.95
C ALA A 158 1.63 2.76 -1.44
N PRO A 159 2.60 3.56 -0.97
CA PRO A 159 3.83 3.06 -0.33
C PRO A 159 3.55 2.06 0.79
N GLU A 160 2.50 2.30 1.57
CA GLU A 160 2.05 1.42 2.66
C GLU A 160 1.82 -0.03 2.21
N GLN A 161 1.16 -0.23 1.08
CA GLN A 161 0.86 -1.57 0.55
C GLN A 161 2.15 -2.30 0.16
N GLN A 162 3.09 -1.58 -0.44
CA GLN A 162 4.38 -2.13 -0.87
C GLN A 162 5.24 -2.53 0.33
N VAL A 163 5.37 -1.64 1.31
CA VAL A 163 6.17 -1.88 2.52
C VAL A 163 5.57 -3.02 3.34
N ARG A 164 4.26 -3.02 3.59
CA ARG A 164 3.57 -4.11 4.32
C ARG A 164 3.82 -5.48 3.65
N ARG A 165 3.74 -5.53 2.31
CA ARG A 165 4.00 -6.77 1.57
C ARG A 165 5.43 -7.28 1.76
N MET A 166 6.41 -6.38 1.69
CA MET A 166 7.83 -6.73 1.85
C MET A 166 8.19 -7.09 3.29
N VAL A 167 7.70 -6.32 4.26
CA VAL A 167 7.94 -6.62 5.70
C VAL A 167 7.37 -7.98 6.06
N GLY A 168 6.11 -8.27 5.69
CA GLY A 168 5.51 -9.57 5.95
C GLY A 168 6.28 -10.74 5.29
N ALA A 169 6.93 -10.51 4.14
CA ALA A 169 7.78 -11.51 3.53
C ALA A 169 9.14 -11.64 4.23
N ALA A 170 9.77 -10.53 4.62
CA ALA A 170 11.05 -10.53 5.32
C ALA A 170 10.94 -11.18 6.71
N VAL A 171 9.82 -10.97 7.41
CA VAL A 171 9.52 -11.65 8.69
C VAL A 171 9.48 -13.18 8.49
N ARG A 172 8.89 -13.66 7.40
CA ARG A 172 8.92 -15.11 7.08
C ARG A 172 10.33 -15.65 6.76
N GLU A 173 11.27 -14.77 6.39
CA GLU A 173 12.70 -15.08 6.29
C GLU A 173 13.45 -14.89 7.63
N ASN A 174 12.74 -14.78 8.76
CA ASN A 174 13.27 -14.54 10.10
C ASN A 174 14.03 -13.21 10.25
N ARG A 175 13.71 -12.17 9.46
CA ARG A 175 14.23 -10.83 9.68
C ARG A 175 13.46 -10.17 10.82
N GLN A 176 14.19 -9.56 11.77
CA GLN A 176 13.62 -9.01 12.99
C GLN A 176 14.01 -7.56 13.25
N HIS A 177 15.16 -7.12 12.72
CA HIS A 177 15.71 -5.78 12.95
C HIS A 177 15.61 -4.95 11.69
N PHE A 178 14.52 -4.21 11.60
CA PHE A 178 14.24 -3.36 10.44
C PHE A 178 14.83 -1.98 10.61
N ALA A 179 15.36 -1.44 9.52
CA ALA A 179 15.86 -0.08 9.43
C ALA A 179 15.41 0.57 8.11
N ALA A 180 15.42 1.90 8.05
CA ALA A 180 15.15 2.65 6.85
C ALA A 180 16.12 3.84 6.72
N PHE A 181 16.74 3.95 5.56
CA PHE A 181 17.59 5.07 5.18
C PHE A 181 16.95 5.73 3.96
N LEU A 182 16.33 6.90 4.16
CA LEU A 182 15.32 7.44 3.26
C LEU A 182 15.64 8.88 2.85
N PRO A 183 15.31 9.28 1.61
CA PRO A 183 15.39 10.68 1.23
C PRO A 183 14.38 11.52 2.04
N ASN A 184 14.73 12.77 2.34
CA ASN A 184 13.83 13.70 3.01
C ASN A 184 12.79 14.27 2.03
N THR A 185 11.89 13.40 1.56
CA THR A 185 10.82 13.67 0.59
C THR A 185 9.49 13.11 1.08
N ALA A 186 8.39 13.53 0.45
CA ALA A 186 7.06 12.99 0.77
C ALA A 186 7.01 11.46 0.64
N LEU A 187 7.63 10.88 -0.41
CA LEU A 187 7.72 9.43 -0.58
C LEU A 187 8.55 8.78 0.55
N GLY A 188 9.71 9.36 0.89
CA GLY A 188 10.55 8.84 1.97
C GLY A 188 9.81 8.81 3.30
N HIS A 189 9.11 9.89 3.66
CA HIS A 189 8.29 9.95 4.87
C HIS A 189 7.17 8.91 4.85
N ALA A 190 6.41 8.82 3.74
CA ALA A 190 5.34 7.83 3.61
C ALA A 190 5.84 6.38 3.76
N MET A 191 7.01 6.05 3.19
CA MET A 191 7.62 4.73 3.34
C MET A 191 8.13 4.48 4.76
N GLY A 192 8.69 5.50 5.43
CA GLY A 192 9.12 5.42 6.83
C GLY A 192 7.95 5.18 7.79
N ASP A 193 6.84 5.89 7.60
CA ASP A 193 5.62 5.69 8.38
C ASP A 193 5.02 4.30 8.15
N ALA A 194 5.00 3.85 6.89
CA ALA A 194 4.55 2.52 6.53
C ALA A 194 5.41 1.42 7.18
N LEU A 195 6.74 1.64 7.28
CA LEU A 195 7.63 0.69 7.95
C LEU A 195 7.34 0.62 9.46
N ARG A 196 7.20 1.78 10.15
CA ARG A 196 6.84 1.82 11.58
C ARG A 196 5.54 1.05 11.84
N GLN A 197 4.51 1.36 11.04
CA GLN A 197 3.21 0.70 11.15
C GLN A 197 3.34 -0.80 10.92
N SER A 198 4.02 -1.23 9.85
CA SER A 198 4.15 -2.64 9.52
C SER A 198 4.96 -3.42 10.56
N CYS A 199 6.02 -2.85 11.13
CA CYS A 199 6.76 -3.46 12.23
C CYS A 199 5.87 -3.62 13.47
N SER A 200 5.07 -2.60 13.81
CA SER A 200 4.12 -2.67 14.93
C SER A 200 3.06 -3.76 14.72
N GLU A 201 2.50 -3.88 13.51
CA GLU A 201 1.52 -4.92 13.15
C GLU A 201 2.08 -6.35 13.30
N HIS A 202 3.39 -6.53 13.16
CA HIS A 202 4.07 -7.82 13.32
C HIS A 202 4.66 -8.02 14.72
N GLY A 203 4.45 -7.10 15.67
CA GLY A 203 5.00 -7.17 17.02
C GLY A 203 6.53 -7.03 17.09
N LEU A 204 7.14 -6.40 16.08
CA LEU A 204 8.58 -6.18 16.01
C LEU A 204 8.98 -4.90 16.76
N GLN A 205 10.27 -4.79 17.05
CA GLN A 205 10.84 -3.55 17.58
C GLN A 205 10.62 -2.38 16.61
N SER A 206 10.53 -1.16 17.16
CA SER A 206 10.45 0.05 16.33
C SER A 206 11.68 0.14 15.42
N PRO A 207 11.50 0.33 14.11
CA PRO A 207 12.62 0.38 13.18
C PRO A 207 13.47 1.63 13.38
N GLN A 208 14.79 1.49 13.16
CA GLN A 208 15.69 2.64 13.06
C GLN A 208 15.43 3.39 11.76
N ILE A 209 15.05 4.67 11.80
CA ILE A 209 14.79 5.46 10.60
C ILE A 209 15.66 6.70 10.59
N MET A 210 16.36 6.93 9.47
CA MET A 210 17.13 8.14 9.21
C MET A 210 16.70 8.73 7.87
N TYR A 211 16.45 10.04 7.87
CA TYR A 211 16.23 10.82 6.64
C TYR A 211 17.54 11.52 6.28
N HIS A 212 18.04 11.25 5.08
CA HIS A 212 19.35 11.70 4.68
C HIS A 212 19.33 12.95 3.80
N GLY A 213 20.50 13.62 3.71
CA GLY A 213 20.75 14.74 2.81
C GLY A 213 20.81 14.33 1.34
N THR A 214 21.25 15.27 0.51
CA THR A 214 21.23 15.11 -0.95
C THR A 214 22.61 14.89 -1.57
N THR A 215 23.69 15.20 -0.85
CA THR A 215 25.05 15.07 -1.37
C THR A 215 25.65 13.69 -1.05
N ALA A 216 26.50 13.19 -1.92
CA ALA A 216 27.19 11.89 -1.73
C ALA A 216 27.99 11.86 -0.43
N ALA A 217 28.65 12.98 -0.05
CA ALA A 217 29.44 13.08 1.17
C ALA A 217 28.56 12.98 2.44
N GLU A 218 27.45 13.73 2.50
CA GLU A 218 26.50 13.65 3.61
C GLU A 218 25.91 12.27 3.75
N ILE A 219 25.48 11.67 2.63
CA ILE A 219 24.91 10.31 2.59
C ILE A 219 25.91 9.30 3.18
N THR A 220 27.18 9.38 2.77
CA THR A 220 28.23 8.46 3.25
C THR A 220 28.48 8.62 4.74
N GLU A 221 28.61 9.83 5.26
CA GLU A 221 28.82 10.09 6.70
C GLU A 221 27.60 9.65 7.54
N GLN A 222 26.40 9.92 7.05
CA GLN A 222 25.18 9.48 7.72
C GLN A 222 25.07 7.94 7.72
N LEU A 223 25.48 7.27 6.63
CA LEU A 223 25.51 5.80 6.58
C LEU A 223 26.54 5.19 7.51
N LYS A 224 27.71 5.82 7.74
CA LYS A 224 28.70 5.37 8.75
C LYS A 224 28.05 5.30 10.12
N THR A 225 27.44 6.39 10.56
CA THR A 225 26.73 6.46 11.85
C THR A 225 25.57 5.46 11.89
N PHE A 226 24.74 5.43 10.83
CA PHE A 226 23.54 4.61 10.76
C PHE A 226 23.83 3.11 10.81
N SER A 227 24.92 2.66 10.16
CA SER A 227 25.33 1.27 10.11
C SER A 227 26.30 0.86 11.26
N ALA A 228 26.59 1.77 12.19
CA ALA A 228 27.61 1.58 13.22
C ALA A 228 28.98 1.17 12.64
N PHE A 229 29.38 1.74 11.49
CA PHE A 229 30.56 1.32 10.73
C PHE A 229 31.84 1.38 11.56
N ASP A 230 32.10 2.47 12.27
CA ASP A 230 33.34 2.66 13.02
C ASP A 230 33.48 1.62 14.15
N SER A 231 32.39 1.30 14.84
CA SER A 231 32.39 0.27 15.89
C SER A 231 32.62 -1.12 15.30
N ARG A 232 32.03 -1.43 14.14
CA ARG A 232 32.22 -2.68 13.42
C ARG A 232 33.66 -2.83 12.93
N ALA A 233 34.24 -1.75 12.40
CA ALA A 233 35.63 -1.71 11.95
C ALA A 233 36.61 -1.88 13.09
N ALA A 234 36.38 -1.22 14.24
CA ALA A 234 37.21 -1.37 15.42
C ALA A 234 37.17 -2.82 15.99
N ALA A 235 35.98 -3.43 16.01
CA ALA A 235 35.83 -4.84 16.44
C ALA A 235 36.57 -5.79 15.50
N ALA A 236 36.49 -5.60 14.18
CA ALA A 236 37.21 -6.42 13.20
C ALA A 236 38.72 -6.27 13.33
N ALA A 237 39.23 -5.04 13.53
CA ALA A 237 40.64 -4.78 13.79
C ALA A 237 41.15 -5.48 15.05
N THR A 238 40.37 -5.44 16.11
CA THR A 238 40.68 -6.15 17.37
C THR A 238 40.74 -7.67 17.17
N GLN A 239 39.81 -8.22 16.42
CA GLN A 239 39.78 -9.65 16.10
C GLN A 239 40.94 -10.06 15.20
N ALA A 240 41.30 -9.25 14.18
CA ALA A 240 42.46 -9.48 13.35
C ALA A 240 43.78 -9.51 14.15
N ALA A 241 43.92 -8.57 15.09
CA ALA A 241 45.08 -8.53 16.00
C ALA A 241 45.16 -9.76 16.89
N ALA A 242 44.02 -10.26 17.38
CA ALA A 242 43.96 -11.46 18.21
C ALA A 242 44.24 -12.76 17.47
N THR A 243 44.01 -12.80 16.16
CA THR A 243 44.22 -13.97 15.27
C THR A 243 45.55 -13.93 14.54
N ALA A 244 46.29 -12.82 14.61
CA ALA A 244 47.61 -12.72 13.99
C ALA A 244 48.56 -13.76 14.58
N PRO A 245 49.29 -14.56 13.73
CA PRO A 245 50.29 -15.49 14.23
C PRO A 245 51.33 -14.72 15.05
N ALA A 246 51.65 -15.23 16.24
CA ALA A 246 52.76 -14.69 17.00
C ALA A 246 54.01 -14.63 16.13
N ALA A 247 54.67 -13.46 16.09
CA ALA A 247 55.89 -13.29 15.35
C ALA A 247 56.86 -14.39 15.84
N PRO A 248 57.58 -15.07 14.92
CA PRO A 248 58.56 -16.09 15.29
C PRO A 248 59.57 -15.46 16.25
N VAL A 249 59.58 -15.96 17.48
CA VAL A 249 60.59 -15.57 18.48
C VAL A 249 61.93 -15.94 17.88
N PRO A 250 62.89 -15.00 17.74
CA PRO A 250 64.21 -15.35 17.26
C PRO A 250 64.82 -16.37 18.24
N THR A 251 64.86 -17.63 17.82
CA THR A 251 65.58 -18.67 18.56
C THR A 251 67.03 -18.26 18.67
N GLY A 252 67.49 -18.12 19.92
CA GLY A 252 68.76 -17.59 20.26
C GLY A 252 69.90 -18.25 19.48
N VAL A 253 70.86 -17.43 19.15
CA VAL A 253 72.17 -17.86 18.61
C VAL A 253 72.76 -18.82 19.61
N ASP A 254 73.01 -20.08 19.17
CA ASP A 254 73.80 -21.04 19.94
C ASP A 254 75.27 -20.56 20.00
N PRO A 255 75.80 -20.18 21.15
CA PRO A 255 77.17 -19.64 21.25
C PRO A 255 78.25 -20.64 20.94
N ALA A 256 77.95 -21.90 20.57
CA ALA A 256 78.91 -22.99 20.40
C ALA A 256 79.30 -23.26 18.92
N ASN A 257 78.75 -22.56 17.92
CA ASN A 257 79.15 -22.78 16.53
C ASN A 257 79.14 -21.49 15.67
N PRO A 258 80.28 -20.74 15.57
CA PRO A 258 80.36 -19.45 14.85
C PRO A 258 80.47 -19.59 13.34
N ASP A 259 80.53 -20.78 12.71
CA ASP A 259 80.79 -20.98 11.28
C ASP A 259 79.65 -21.64 10.48
N ALA A 260 78.42 -21.58 10.95
CA ALA A 260 77.27 -21.99 10.14
C ALA A 260 76.88 -20.86 9.21
N ALA A 261 77.33 -20.96 7.95
CA ALA A 261 77.03 -20.05 6.85
C ALA A 261 75.51 -19.81 6.75
N ALA A 262 75.12 -18.57 6.78
CA ALA A 262 73.76 -18.13 6.46
C ALA A 262 73.41 -18.55 5.01
N THR A 263 72.61 -19.59 4.86
CA THR A 263 71.91 -19.85 3.64
C THR A 263 70.87 -18.75 3.41
N ASP A 264 71.10 -17.92 2.39
CA ASP A 264 70.19 -16.91 1.87
C ASP A 264 68.89 -17.58 1.44
N ALA A 265 67.96 -17.76 2.37
CA ALA A 265 66.58 -18.01 2.03
C ALA A 265 65.96 -16.64 1.71
N PRO A 266 65.32 -16.46 0.53
CA PRO A 266 64.67 -15.21 0.20
C PRO A 266 63.65 -14.86 1.25
N PRO A 267 63.55 -13.56 1.68
CA PRO A 267 62.60 -13.15 2.69
C PRO A 267 61.18 -13.51 2.24
N THR A 268 60.52 -14.38 3.01
CA THR A 268 59.11 -14.67 2.81
C THR A 268 58.33 -13.33 2.88
N PRO A 269 57.57 -12.97 1.84
CA PRO A 269 56.77 -11.74 1.94
C PRO A 269 55.91 -11.79 3.19
N PRO A 270 55.76 -10.68 3.95
CA PRO A 270 54.89 -10.67 5.09
C PRO A 270 53.50 -11.13 4.64
N ALA A 271 52.96 -12.15 5.29
CA ALA A 271 51.60 -12.62 5.06
C ALA A 271 50.68 -11.40 5.18
N GLN A 272 50.01 -11.05 4.10
CA GLN A 272 48.98 -10.00 4.15
C GLN A 272 47.99 -10.39 5.25
N PRO A 273 47.66 -9.48 6.19
CA PRO A 273 46.64 -9.77 7.20
C PRO A 273 45.39 -10.22 6.45
N ALA A 274 44.85 -11.36 6.80
CA ALA A 274 43.58 -11.81 6.27
C ALA A 274 42.53 -10.71 6.62
N GLU A 275 41.90 -10.14 5.60
CA GLU A 275 40.83 -9.18 5.79
C GLU A 275 39.73 -9.86 6.58
N VAL A 276 39.58 -9.51 7.85
CA VAL A 276 38.50 -9.99 8.69
C VAL A 276 37.22 -9.28 8.24
N PRO A 277 36.20 -10.00 7.77
CA PRO A 277 34.94 -9.39 7.34
C PRO A 277 34.32 -8.62 8.51
N LEU A 278 33.77 -7.43 8.23
CA LEU A 278 33.05 -6.67 9.24
C LEU A 278 31.82 -7.46 9.72
N ALA A 279 31.54 -7.36 11.02
CA ALA A 279 30.29 -7.85 11.58
C ALA A 279 29.08 -7.23 10.84
N PRO A 280 27.93 -7.89 10.78
CA PRO A 280 26.71 -7.31 10.21
C PRO A 280 26.33 -5.96 10.85
N PRO A 281 25.64 -5.07 10.12
CA PRO A 281 25.09 -3.87 10.71
C PRO A 281 24.01 -4.20 11.76
N PRO A 282 23.57 -3.23 12.59
CA PRO A 282 22.59 -3.48 13.66
C PRO A 282 21.16 -3.74 13.12
N PHE A 283 21.01 -3.98 11.84
CA PHE A 283 19.75 -4.31 11.17
C PHE A 283 19.97 -5.43 10.14
N ASP A 284 18.96 -6.27 9.97
CA ASP A 284 18.97 -7.38 9.01
C ASP A 284 18.05 -7.13 7.79
N ALA A 285 17.25 -6.05 7.83
CA ALA A 285 16.42 -5.57 6.73
C ALA A 285 16.49 -4.04 6.63
N LEU A 286 16.76 -3.52 5.43
CA LEU A 286 16.94 -2.09 5.15
C LEU A 286 16.00 -1.62 4.06
N LEU A 287 15.16 -0.64 4.37
CA LEU A 287 14.25 0.03 3.43
C LEU A 287 14.91 1.29 2.86
N LEU A 288 14.90 1.41 1.54
CA LEU A 288 15.32 2.59 0.77
C LEU A 288 14.11 3.15 0.02
N ALA A 289 14.14 4.44 -0.34
CA ALA A 289 13.10 5.06 -1.16
C ALA A 289 13.66 5.92 -2.31
N ASP A 290 14.95 5.87 -2.52
CA ASP A 290 15.65 6.67 -3.52
C ASP A 290 15.45 6.14 -4.93
N THR A 291 15.60 7.06 -5.89
CA THR A 291 15.60 6.80 -7.33
C THR A 291 16.63 7.68 -8.02
N GLY A 292 16.96 7.37 -9.26
CA GLY A 292 17.86 8.17 -10.08
C GLY A 292 19.25 8.34 -9.46
N LEU A 293 19.80 9.58 -9.55
CA LEU A 293 21.15 9.89 -9.09
C LEU A 293 21.34 9.70 -7.58
N GLN A 294 20.34 10.07 -6.79
CA GLN A 294 20.38 9.90 -5.33
C GLN A 294 20.57 8.43 -4.93
N LEU A 295 19.83 7.52 -5.59
CA LEU A 295 20.01 6.09 -5.35
C LEU A 295 21.45 5.63 -5.66
N GLY A 296 22.08 6.21 -6.68
CA GLY A 296 23.51 5.97 -6.96
C GLY A 296 24.40 6.32 -5.78
N HIS A 297 24.22 7.51 -5.19
CA HIS A 297 24.98 7.94 -4.01
C HIS A 297 24.72 7.03 -2.79
N VAL A 298 23.49 6.59 -2.58
CA VAL A 298 23.16 5.64 -1.50
C VAL A 298 23.85 4.29 -1.72
N ILE A 299 23.84 3.76 -2.95
CA ILE A 299 24.51 2.49 -3.28
C ILE A 299 26.03 2.59 -3.03
N GLU A 300 26.66 3.67 -3.46
CA GLU A 300 28.08 3.90 -3.22
C GLU A 300 28.39 4.02 -1.72
N GLY A 301 27.55 4.74 -0.98
CA GLY A 301 27.67 4.85 0.46
C GLY A 301 27.53 3.49 1.18
N LEU A 302 26.54 2.66 0.81
CA LEU A 302 26.35 1.32 1.36
C LEU A 302 27.59 0.42 1.11
N ARG A 303 28.20 0.54 -0.05
CA ARG A 303 29.46 -0.18 -0.36
C ARG A 303 30.61 0.33 0.52
N ALA A 304 30.74 1.65 0.68
CA ALA A 304 31.79 2.24 1.50
C ALA A 304 31.70 1.79 2.98
N VAL A 305 30.50 1.60 3.51
CA VAL A 305 30.30 1.11 4.88
C VAL A 305 30.11 -0.41 4.97
N GLN A 306 30.37 -1.14 3.87
CA GLN A 306 30.28 -2.59 3.80
C GLN A 306 28.94 -3.16 4.30
N VAL A 307 27.83 -2.54 3.91
CA VAL A 307 26.49 -3.10 4.07
C VAL A 307 26.17 -3.92 2.82
N SER A 308 26.23 -5.24 2.97
CA SER A 308 26.08 -6.18 1.85
C SER A 308 24.63 -6.66 1.67
N PRO A 309 24.12 -6.69 0.42
CA PRO A 309 22.81 -7.30 0.12
C PRO A 309 22.72 -8.81 0.43
N THR A 310 23.84 -9.48 0.68
CA THR A 310 23.87 -10.90 1.09
C THR A 310 23.55 -11.09 2.58
N GLN A 311 23.87 -10.10 3.40
CA GLN A 311 23.63 -10.13 4.85
C GLN A 311 22.36 -9.38 5.23
N THR A 312 22.10 -8.25 4.57
CA THR A 312 20.96 -7.37 4.83
C THR A 312 19.95 -7.46 3.69
N ARG A 313 18.67 -7.72 3.99
CA ARG A 313 17.59 -7.68 2.99
C ARG A 313 17.30 -6.24 2.63
N ILE A 314 17.82 -5.78 1.49
CA ILE A 314 17.51 -4.44 0.96
C ILE A 314 16.12 -4.49 0.32
N MET A 315 15.30 -3.47 0.60
CA MET A 315 13.95 -3.30 0.08
C MET A 315 13.80 -1.89 -0.48
N GLY A 316 12.99 -1.73 -1.53
CA GLY A 316 12.76 -0.42 -2.12
C GLY A 316 11.40 -0.27 -2.78
N PRO A 317 11.11 0.92 -3.35
CA PRO A 317 9.81 1.22 -3.94
C PRO A 317 9.56 0.41 -5.22
N GLY A 318 8.30 0.13 -5.53
CA GLY A 318 7.89 -0.53 -6.77
C GLY A 318 8.36 0.19 -8.05
N LEU A 319 8.66 1.48 -7.94
CA LEU A 319 9.29 2.26 -9.01
C LEU A 319 10.59 1.65 -9.53
N TRP A 320 11.30 0.87 -8.71
CA TRP A 320 12.53 0.17 -9.15
C TRP A 320 12.29 -0.79 -10.30
N GLY A 321 11.08 -1.31 -10.43
CA GLY A 321 10.70 -2.18 -11.53
C GLY A 321 10.89 -1.53 -12.91
N ALA A 322 10.65 -0.22 -13.01
CA ALA A 322 10.77 0.52 -14.27
C ALA A 322 12.22 0.64 -14.79
N PHE A 323 13.21 0.52 -13.89
CA PHE A 323 14.64 0.64 -14.24
C PHE A 323 15.51 -0.45 -13.60
N ALA A 324 14.91 -1.59 -13.26
CA ALA A 324 15.59 -2.74 -12.64
C ALA A 324 16.85 -3.19 -13.40
N GLY A 325 16.87 -3.03 -14.74
CA GLY A 325 18.05 -3.31 -15.58
C GLY A 325 19.30 -2.49 -15.22
N LYS A 326 19.16 -1.39 -14.48
CA LYS A 326 20.25 -0.52 -14.02
C LYS A 326 20.64 -0.75 -12.55
N LEU A 327 19.98 -1.70 -11.87
CA LEU A 327 20.13 -1.92 -10.44
C LEU A 327 20.96 -3.16 -10.06
N ALA A 328 21.82 -3.67 -10.96
CA ALA A 328 22.65 -4.84 -10.69
C ALA A 328 23.45 -4.74 -9.37
N GLN A 329 23.88 -3.55 -8.96
CA GLN A 329 24.59 -3.32 -7.69
C GLN A 329 23.72 -3.57 -6.43
N LEU A 330 22.39 -3.57 -6.58
CA LEU A 330 21.42 -3.94 -5.56
C LEU A 330 20.92 -5.38 -5.77
N GLN A 331 21.75 -6.27 -6.29
CA GLN A 331 21.38 -7.67 -6.45
C GLN A 331 20.78 -8.23 -5.13
N ASN A 332 19.78 -9.08 -5.24
CA ASN A 332 18.99 -9.61 -4.15
C ASN A 332 18.07 -8.60 -3.43
N ALA A 333 18.10 -7.32 -3.74
CA ALA A 333 17.15 -6.37 -3.21
C ALA A 333 15.73 -6.66 -3.71
N TRP A 334 14.73 -6.34 -2.89
CA TRP A 334 13.32 -6.57 -3.18
C TRP A 334 12.56 -5.28 -3.45
N TYR A 335 11.54 -5.41 -4.29
CA TYR A 335 10.46 -4.43 -4.37
C TYR A 335 9.12 -5.15 -4.55
N ALA A 336 8.03 -4.51 -4.14
CA ALA A 336 6.69 -5.04 -4.32
C ALA A 336 5.95 -4.29 -5.43
N ALA A 337 5.34 -5.03 -6.35
CA ALA A 337 4.60 -4.49 -7.49
C ALA A 337 3.51 -5.48 -7.95
N PRO A 338 2.53 -5.05 -8.77
CA PRO A 338 1.62 -5.95 -9.44
C PRO A 338 2.35 -7.00 -10.29
N ASP A 339 1.71 -8.16 -10.47
CA ASP A 339 2.21 -9.18 -11.38
C ASP A 339 1.98 -8.75 -12.84
N PRO A 340 3.03 -8.58 -13.66
CA PRO A 340 2.86 -8.21 -15.06
C PRO A 340 2.04 -9.21 -15.89
N ALA A 341 1.98 -10.49 -15.46
CA ALA A 341 1.21 -11.50 -16.16
C ALA A 341 -0.30 -11.23 -16.08
N SER A 342 -0.80 -10.70 -14.96
CA SER A 342 -2.21 -10.36 -14.81
C SER A 342 -2.65 -9.23 -15.75
N ARG A 343 -1.72 -8.36 -16.15
CA ARG A 343 -1.95 -7.21 -17.00
C ARG A 343 -2.02 -7.55 -18.51
N GLN A 344 -1.47 -8.68 -18.93
CA GLN A 344 -1.28 -9.00 -20.35
C GLN A 344 -2.56 -8.96 -21.17
N HIS A 345 -3.66 -9.51 -20.66
CA HIS A 345 -4.93 -9.51 -21.38
C HIS A 345 -5.47 -8.09 -21.60
N PHE A 346 -5.43 -7.24 -20.59
CA PHE A 346 -5.83 -5.83 -20.71
C PHE A 346 -4.99 -5.10 -21.77
N VAL A 347 -3.65 -5.27 -21.72
CA VAL A 347 -2.73 -4.66 -22.67
C VAL A 347 -3.07 -5.06 -24.11
N GLN A 348 -3.33 -6.36 -24.36
CA GLN A 348 -3.69 -6.86 -25.67
C GLN A 348 -5.00 -6.23 -26.18
N LEU A 349 -6.04 -6.16 -25.34
CA LEU A 349 -7.31 -5.54 -25.70
C LEU A 349 -7.16 -4.04 -25.96
N PHE A 350 -6.40 -3.34 -25.11
CA PHE A 350 -6.18 -1.90 -25.24
C PHE A 350 -5.39 -1.57 -26.50
N MET A 351 -4.32 -2.31 -26.79
CA MET A 351 -3.54 -2.15 -28.03
C MET A 351 -4.37 -2.46 -29.28
N ALA A 352 -5.21 -3.48 -29.24
CA ALA A 352 -6.08 -3.80 -30.37
C ALA A 352 -7.07 -2.66 -30.68
N GLN A 353 -7.55 -1.95 -29.66
CA GLN A 353 -8.53 -0.89 -29.81
C GLN A 353 -7.93 0.50 -30.04
N TYR A 354 -6.81 0.81 -29.37
CA TYR A 354 -6.22 2.16 -29.34
C TYR A 354 -4.84 2.27 -29.99
N HIS A 355 -4.23 1.16 -30.42
CA HIS A 355 -2.97 1.09 -31.18
C HIS A 355 -1.73 1.64 -30.46
N HIS A 356 -1.75 1.69 -29.13
CA HIS A 356 -0.58 2.02 -28.30
C HIS A 356 -0.62 1.27 -26.97
N MET A 357 0.56 1.17 -26.30
CA MET A 357 0.66 0.57 -24.98
C MET A 357 0.00 1.47 -23.93
N PRO A 358 -0.87 0.92 -23.05
CA PRO A 358 -1.44 1.66 -21.94
C PRO A 358 -0.40 1.91 -20.86
N THR A 359 -0.48 3.08 -20.22
CA THR A 359 0.27 3.36 -18.99
C THR A 359 -0.32 2.57 -17.80
N PRO A 360 0.44 2.38 -16.71
CA PRO A 360 -0.09 1.74 -15.50
C PRO A 360 -1.29 2.49 -14.87
N LEU A 361 -1.45 3.79 -15.14
CA LEU A 361 -2.60 4.55 -14.65
C LEU A 361 -3.89 4.25 -15.42
N ALA A 362 -3.79 3.82 -16.68
CA ALA A 362 -4.93 3.33 -17.44
C ALA A 362 -5.52 2.06 -16.82
N ASP A 363 -4.68 1.20 -16.23
CA ASP A 363 -5.08 -0.02 -15.54
C ASP A 363 -6.02 0.31 -14.36
N LEU A 364 -5.68 1.32 -13.55
CA LEU A 364 -6.50 1.77 -12.42
C LEU A 364 -7.88 2.27 -12.87
N SER A 365 -7.92 3.00 -13.98
CA SER A 365 -9.18 3.52 -14.53
C SER A 365 -10.06 2.39 -15.09
N TYR A 366 -9.46 1.42 -15.76
CA TYR A 366 -10.16 0.21 -16.20
C TYR A 366 -10.74 -0.57 -15.03
N ASP A 367 -9.92 -0.82 -13.99
CA ASP A 367 -10.31 -1.57 -12.80
C ASP A 367 -11.46 -0.89 -12.05
N ALA A 368 -11.38 0.44 -11.87
CA ALA A 368 -12.44 1.21 -11.24
C ALA A 368 -13.76 1.10 -12.00
N ALA A 369 -13.71 1.24 -13.33
CA ALA A 369 -14.90 1.16 -14.17
C ALA A 369 -15.46 -0.29 -14.21
N ALA A 370 -14.61 -1.29 -14.34
CA ALA A 370 -15.01 -2.71 -14.30
C ALA A 370 -15.66 -3.10 -12.96
N LEU A 371 -15.09 -2.62 -11.85
CA LEU A 371 -15.65 -2.79 -10.51
C LEU A 371 -17.05 -2.18 -10.42
N VAL A 372 -17.20 -0.93 -10.86
CA VAL A 372 -18.51 -0.23 -10.80
C VAL A 372 -19.55 -0.94 -11.65
N LYS A 373 -19.17 -1.42 -12.84
CA LYS A 373 -20.05 -2.24 -13.68
C LYS A 373 -20.47 -3.52 -12.98
N ALA A 374 -19.54 -4.22 -12.33
CA ALA A 374 -19.84 -5.44 -11.59
C ALA A 374 -20.78 -5.19 -10.40
N LEU A 375 -20.58 -4.09 -9.66
CA LEU A 375 -21.46 -3.69 -8.56
C LEU A 375 -22.87 -3.30 -9.03
N ASP A 376 -22.99 -2.63 -10.17
CA ASP A 376 -24.29 -2.27 -10.74
C ASP A 376 -25.09 -3.51 -11.17
N GLN A 377 -24.42 -4.55 -11.65
CA GLN A 377 -25.02 -5.80 -12.09
C GLN A 377 -25.31 -6.79 -10.95
N ALA A 378 -24.71 -6.57 -9.77
CA ALA A 378 -24.90 -7.46 -8.62
C ALA A 378 -26.34 -7.39 -8.07
N PRO A 379 -26.86 -8.50 -7.51
CA PRO A 379 -28.15 -8.51 -6.83
C PRO A 379 -28.17 -7.45 -5.71
N ARG A 380 -29.23 -6.66 -5.68
CA ARG A 380 -29.39 -5.58 -4.70
C ARG A 380 -30.09 -6.10 -3.44
N THR A 381 -29.48 -5.90 -2.29
CA THR A 381 -30.06 -6.25 -1.00
C THR A 381 -30.56 -5.00 -0.31
N GLY A 382 -31.65 -5.11 0.46
CA GLY A 382 -32.12 -4.03 1.34
C GLY A 382 -32.74 -2.81 0.66
N GLY A 383 -33.23 -2.92 -0.58
CA GLY A 383 -33.91 -1.80 -1.26
C GLY A 383 -32.97 -0.68 -1.74
N ALA A 384 -31.69 -0.94 -1.81
CA ALA A 384 -30.70 0.01 -2.32
C ALA A 384 -31.00 0.38 -3.79
N LYS A 385 -31.00 1.68 -4.11
CA LYS A 385 -31.31 2.18 -5.47
C LYS A 385 -30.15 2.00 -6.44
N ASN A 386 -28.90 1.90 -5.95
CA ASN A 386 -27.72 1.55 -6.73
C ASN A 386 -26.85 0.52 -5.98
N GLY A 387 -25.88 -0.09 -6.67
CA GLY A 387 -24.98 -1.11 -6.12
C GLY A 387 -23.75 -0.54 -5.38
N TYR A 388 -23.63 0.79 -5.22
CA TYR A 388 -22.39 1.46 -4.82
C TYR A 388 -22.31 1.76 -3.31
N SER A 389 -22.88 0.87 -2.48
CA SER A 389 -22.83 1.05 -1.02
C SER A 389 -21.43 0.82 -0.47
N VAL A 390 -21.12 1.45 0.67
CA VAL A 390 -19.87 1.22 1.41
C VAL A 390 -19.66 -0.26 1.67
N GLN A 391 -20.71 -0.98 2.08
CA GLN A 391 -20.65 -2.43 2.33
C GLN A 391 -20.26 -3.23 1.07
N ALA A 392 -20.81 -2.88 -0.09
CA ALA A 392 -20.47 -3.54 -1.36
C ALA A 392 -19.03 -3.24 -1.79
N LEU A 393 -18.55 -2.03 -1.57
CA LEU A 393 -17.18 -1.60 -1.88
C LEU A 393 -16.16 -2.24 -0.93
N THR A 394 -16.47 -2.37 0.38
CA THR A 394 -15.53 -2.86 1.40
C THR A 394 -15.65 -4.36 1.70
N ARG A 395 -16.21 -5.14 0.78
CA ARG A 395 -16.33 -6.59 0.93
C ARG A 395 -14.97 -7.26 1.13
N ASN A 396 -14.92 -8.29 1.97
CA ASN A 396 -13.67 -8.93 2.37
C ASN A 396 -12.93 -9.64 1.22
N GLU A 397 -13.67 -10.21 0.27
CA GLU A 397 -13.11 -10.92 -0.89
C GLU A 397 -12.38 -9.99 -1.83
N GLY A 398 -12.74 -8.70 -1.80
CA GLY A 398 -12.23 -7.69 -2.72
C GLY A 398 -12.72 -7.91 -4.16
N PHE A 399 -11.91 -7.47 -5.11
CA PHE A 399 -12.19 -7.45 -6.53
C PHE A 399 -10.98 -7.93 -7.31
N SER A 400 -11.21 -8.65 -8.39
CA SER A 400 -10.15 -8.98 -9.35
C SER A 400 -9.99 -7.84 -10.33
N GLY A 401 -8.77 -7.36 -10.49
CA GLY A 401 -8.41 -6.29 -11.43
C GLY A 401 -7.25 -6.66 -12.33
N VAL A 402 -6.88 -5.74 -13.20
CA VAL A 402 -5.73 -5.82 -14.11
C VAL A 402 -4.44 -5.98 -13.31
N ASP A 403 -4.30 -5.23 -12.22
CA ASP A 403 -3.15 -5.27 -11.32
C ASP A 403 -3.31 -6.30 -10.17
N GLY A 404 -4.08 -7.36 -10.39
CA GLY A 404 -4.33 -8.39 -9.39
C GLY A 404 -5.52 -8.09 -8.47
N VAL A 405 -5.61 -8.83 -7.37
CA VAL A 405 -6.72 -8.67 -6.41
C VAL A 405 -6.51 -7.41 -5.57
N PHE A 406 -7.59 -6.63 -5.45
CA PHE A 406 -7.63 -5.45 -4.60
C PHE A 406 -8.94 -5.34 -3.82
N GLY A 407 -8.95 -4.54 -2.77
CA GLY A 407 -10.16 -4.30 -1.97
C GLY A 407 -9.98 -3.06 -1.11
N PHE A 408 -11.08 -2.60 -0.54
CA PHE A 408 -11.12 -1.35 0.21
C PHE A 408 -11.38 -1.59 1.70
N THR A 409 -10.91 -0.66 2.52
CA THR A 409 -11.23 -0.59 3.94
C THR A 409 -12.27 0.50 4.20
N ALA A 410 -12.95 0.43 5.33
CA ALA A 410 -13.91 1.48 5.73
C ALA A 410 -13.26 2.86 5.90
N SER A 411 -11.94 2.92 6.13
CA SER A 411 -11.19 4.17 6.28
C SER A 411 -10.76 4.81 4.93
N GLY A 412 -11.17 4.27 3.78
CA GLY A 412 -10.82 4.80 2.46
C GLY A 412 -9.49 4.31 1.89
N ARG A 413 -8.80 3.40 2.58
CA ARG A 413 -7.54 2.82 2.09
C ARG A 413 -7.81 1.61 1.20
N THR A 414 -6.86 1.31 0.31
CA THR A 414 -6.91 0.12 -0.55
C THR A 414 -5.93 -0.93 -0.06
N ARG A 415 -6.35 -2.18 -0.09
CA ARG A 415 -5.49 -3.36 0.08
C ARG A 415 -5.23 -3.96 -1.30
N ARG A 416 -3.99 -4.38 -1.57
CA ARG A 416 -3.62 -5.07 -2.81
C ARG A 416 -2.78 -6.30 -2.51
N ASP A 417 -2.98 -7.33 -3.31
CA ASP A 417 -2.16 -8.53 -3.30
C ASP A 417 -1.01 -8.37 -4.31
N LEU A 418 0.11 -7.84 -3.84
CA LEU A 418 1.28 -7.56 -4.67
C LEU A 418 2.23 -8.77 -4.73
N ALA A 419 2.91 -8.94 -5.86
CA ALA A 419 4.08 -9.80 -5.99
C ALA A 419 5.31 -9.17 -5.33
N ILE A 420 6.33 -9.98 -5.04
CA ILE A 420 7.68 -9.52 -4.69
C ILE A 420 8.62 -9.90 -5.81
N PHE A 421 9.39 -8.92 -6.24
CA PHE A 421 10.44 -9.05 -7.23
C PHE A 421 11.81 -8.89 -6.58
N GLN A 422 12.78 -9.63 -7.09
CA GLN A 422 14.17 -9.56 -6.67
C GLN A 422 15.03 -9.06 -7.82
N ILE A 423 15.92 -8.10 -7.56
CA ILE A 423 16.90 -7.59 -8.51
C ILE A 423 17.95 -8.68 -8.79
N LEU A 424 18.29 -8.84 -10.05
CA LEU A 424 19.26 -9.84 -10.52
C LEU A 424 20.68 -9.26 -10.62
N PRO A 425 21.73 -10.09 -10.50
CA PRO A 425 23.12 -9.67 -10.63
C PRO A 425 23.47 -9.02 -11.97
N GLU A 426 22.85 -9.48 -13.04
CA GLU A 426 22.98 -8.94 -14.41
C GLU A 426 22.09 -7.73 -14.66
N GLY A 427 21.34 -7.31 -13.67
CA GLY A 427 20.25 -6.32 -13.81
C GLY A 427 18.94 -6.97 -14.25
N GLY A 428 17.87 -6.18 -14.20
CA GLY A 428 16.52 -6.72 -14.32
C GLY A 428 16.02 -7.29 -13.00
N SER A 429 14.88 -7.95 -13.04
CA SER A 429 14.29 -8.56 -11.86
C SER A 429 13.50 -9.82 -12.20
N ARG A 430 13.35 -10.70 -11.22
CA ARG A 430 12.46 -11.86 -11.28
C ARG A 430 11.47 -11.85 -10.14
N MET A 431 10.30 -12.39 -10.37
CA MET A 431 9.33 -12.62 -9.30
C MET A 431 9.83 -13.75 -8.40
N VAL A 432 9.93 -13.48 -7.09
CA VAL A 432 10.35 -14.46 -6.08
C VAL A 432 9.19 -14.89 -5.19
N GLN A 433 8.15 -14.07 -5.08
CA GLN A 433 6.91 -14.44 -4.42
C GLN A 433 5.73 -13.93 -5.24
N ALA A 434 4.93 -14.85 -5.75
CA ALA A 434 3.71 -14.54 -6.47
C ALA A 434 2.64 -13.91 -5.54
N PRO A 435 1.67 -13.17 -6.09
CA PRO A 435 0.46 -12.82 -5.37
C PRO A 435 -0.25 -14.08 -4.89
N SER A 436 -0.96 -13.98 -3.77
CA SER A 436 -1.69 -15.12 -3.19
C SER A 436 -3.03 -15.40 -3.90
N GLY A 437 -3.49 -14.49 -4.75
CA GLY A 437 -4.82 -14.49 -5.35
C GLY A 437 -5.94 -14.11 -4.37
N ARG A 438 -5.59 -13.63 -3.18
CA ARG A 438 -6.53 -13.24 -2.11
C ARG A 438 -6.01 -12.03 -1.36
N LEU A 439 -6.93 -11.21 -0.84
CA LEU A 439 -6.55 -10.16 0.10
C LEU A 439 -6.12 -10.81 1.42
N GLN A 440 -4.92 -10.50 1.87
CA GLN A 440 -4.49 -10.88 3.21
C GLN A 440 -5.33 -10.07 4.22
N ASN A 441 -5.99 -10.76 5.14
CA ASN A 441 -6.69 -10.11 6.25
C ASN A 441 -5.62 -9.51 7.14
N GLY A 442 -5.33 -8.22 6.95
CA GLY A 442 -4.67 -7.44 7.97
C GLY A 442 -5.65 -7.31 9.13
N THR A 443 -5.24 -7.60 10.32
CA THR A 443 -5.94 -7.19 11.55
C THR A 443 -6.21 -5.70 11.41
N ASN A 444 -7.51 -5.32 11.51
CA ASN A 444 -8.01 -3.95 11.45
C ASN A 444 -7.33 -3.05 12.47
#